data_659705ab44b14340c2999bdd745a819a
#
_entry.id   659705ab44b14340c2999bdd745a819a
#
_cell.length_a   1.000
_cell.length_b   1.000
_cell.length_c   1.000
_cell.angle_alpha   90.00
_cell.angle_beta   90.00
_cell.angle_gamma   90.00
#
_symmetry.space_group_name_H-M   'P 1'
#
loop_
_entity.id
_entity.type
_entity.pdbx_description
1 polymer ?
#
loop_
_entity_poly.entity_id
_entity_poly.type
_entity_poly.pdbx_seq_one_letter_code
_entity_poly.pdbx_strand_id
1 'polypeptide(L)'
;MLKENVNDLLSFMVVARERSFTRAAAQLGVSQSALSHAMRHLEARLDVRLLTRTTRSVVPTEAGERLIQRLGPHLEEMEQALAALRDTRERPAGNLRITAGEHAASAVLWPALKPFMLQYPDINIEITVDNGLTDIVGDRFDAGVRLGEQVAKDMIAVRIAPDMRMAVVGSPAYLQRAGTPQTPWDLAQHRCINLRLPTRGGLYAWEFARDGREIQVRVEGQLILNSLPQRIDAAEAGLGLAYVPDDCVAEALASGRLVRVLAEWTPAFPGYHLYYPSRRQHTSAFTLLLETLRR
;
A
#
# COMPACT_ATOMS: atom_id res chain seq x y z
N MET A 1 -31.86 23.54 -11.66
CA MET A 1 -30.74 23.53 -10.70
C MET A 1 -29.88 22.25 -10.74
N LEU A 2 -30.41 21.03 -10.53
CA LEU A 2 -29.57 19.84 -10.55
C LEU A 2 -28.97 19.50 -11.93
N LYS A 3 -29.81 19.56 -12.98
CA LYS A 3 -29.43 19.22 -14.36
C LYS A 3 -28.32 20.10 -14.94
N GLU A 4 -28.23 21.35 -14.52
CA GLU A 4 -27.25 22.34 -15.01
C GLU A 4 -25.91 22.25 -14.25
N ASN A 5 -25.90 21.64 -13.06
CA ASN A 5 -24.74 21.57 -12.22
C ASN A 5 -23.94 20.24 -12.33
N VAL A 6 -24.55 19.16 -12.85
CA VAL A 6 -23.91 17.82 -12.81
C VAL A 6 -22.61 17.80 -13.57
N ASN A 7 -22.55 18.31 -14.79
CA ASN A 7 -21.32 18.33 -15.59
C ASN A 7 -20.24 19.23 -14.96
N ASP A 8 -20.64 20.36 -14.38
CA ASP A 8 -19.72 21.27 -13.72
C ASP A 8 -19.22 20.69 -12.40
N LEU A 9 -20.05 19.93 -11.67
CA LEU A 9 -19.66 19.20 -10.46
C LEU A 9 -18.68 18.06 -10.78
N LEU A 10 -18.94 17.29 -11.85
CA LEU A 10 -17.99 16.27 -12.33
C LEU A 10 -16.65 16.91 -12.72
N SER A 11 -16.70 18.03 -13.44
CA SER A 11 -15.50 18.79 -13.80
C SER A 11 -14.75 19.30 -12.57
N PHE A 12 -15.46 19.78 -11.54
CA PHE A 12 -14.87 20.18 -10.26
C PHE A 12 -14.15 19.01 -9.59
N MET A 13 -14.77 17.83 -9.54
CA MET A 13 -14.15 16.64 -8.93
C MET A 13 -12.84 16.25 -9.62
N VAL A 14 -12.80 16.34 -10.97
CA VAL A 14 -11.58 16.07 -11.73
C VAL A 14 -10.51 17.12 -11.47
N VAL A 15 -10.85 18.43 -11.44
CA VAL A 15 -9.90 19.51 -11.14
C VAL A 15 -9.34 19.37 -9.73
N ALA A 16 -10.17 19.05 -8.75
CA ALA A 16 -9.78 18.86 -7.36
C ALA A 16 -8.79 17.67 -7.20
N ARG A 17 -9.06 16.56 -7.91
CA ARG A 17 -8.20 15.38 -7.92
C ARG A 17 -6.85 15.66 -8.57
N GLU A 18 -6.87 16.26 -9.77
CA GLU A 18 -5.65 16.53 -10.55
C GLU A 18 -4.81 17.68 -9.97
N ARG A 19 -5.40 18.54 -9.15
CA ARG A 19 -4.76 19.77 -8.64
C ARG A 19 -4.13 20.63 -9.74
N SER A 20 -4.65 20.48 -10.98
CA SER A 20 -4.14 21.13 -12.20
C SER A 20 -5.25 21.27 -13.25
N PHE A 21 -5.53 22.49 -13.66
CA PHE A 21 -6.49 22.74 -14.75
C PHE A 21 -6.04 22.14 -16.09
N THR A 22 -4.74 22.12 -16.35
CA THR A 22 -4.20 21.58 -17.60
C THR A 22 -4.40 20.07 -17.68
N ARG A 23 -4.06 19.33 -16.61
CA ARG A 23 -4.24 17.87 -16.56
C ARG A 23 -5.71 17.50 -16.56
N ALA A 24 -6.52 18.20 -15.76
CA ALA A 24 -7.96 17.98 -15.73
C ALA A 24 -8.62 18.22 -17.09
N ALA A 25 -8.23 19.29 -17.79
CA ALA A 25 -8.74 19.60 -19.13
C ALA A 25 -8.37 18.53 -20.16
N ALA A 26 -7.13 18.03 -20.12
CA ALA A 26 -6.68 16.91 -20.97
C ALA A 26 -7.49 15.64 -20.70
N GLN A 27 -7.77 15.31 -19.43
CA GLN A 27 -8.56 14.14 -19.05
C GLN A 27 -10.03 14.27 -19.48
N LEU A 28 -10.60 15.48 -19.41
CA LEU A 28 -12.00 15.75 -19.79
C LEU A 28 -12.19 15.99 -21.29
N GLY A 29 -11.12 16.06 -22.07
CA GLY A 29 -11.19 16.34 -23.51
C GLY A 29 -11.68 17.76 -23.84
N VAL A 30 -11.44 18.74 -22.95
CA VAL A 30 -11.86 20.14 -23.12
C VAL A 30 -10.66 21.09 -23.06
N SER A 31 -10.86 22.36 -23.48
CA SER A 31 -9.81 23.36 -23.31
C SER A 31 -9.70 23.82 -21.85
N GLN A 32 -8.49 24.19 -21.42
CA GLN A 32 -8.24 24.71 -20.06
C GLN A 32 -9.09 26.00 -19.80
N SER A 33 -9.29 26.83 -20.81
CA SER A 33 -10.10 28.04 -20.71
C SER A 33 -11.59 27.73 -20.48
N ALA A 34 -12.15 26.74 -21.21
CA ALA A 34 -13.51 26.28 -21.03
C ALA A 34 -13.72 25.69 -19.62
N LEU A 35 -12.80 24.85 -19.17
CA LEU A 35 -12.85 24.25 -17.82
C LEU A 35 -12.76 25.34 -16.73
N SER A 36 -11.87 26.33 -16.90
CA SER A 36 -11.76 27.44 -15.97
C SER A 36 -13.01 28.30 -15.93
N HIS A 37 -13.69 28.46 -17.06
CA HIS A 37 -14.98 29.20 -17.17
C HIS A 37 -16.08 28.41 -16.46
N ALA A 38 -16.21 27.10 -16.71
CA ALA A 38 -17.18 26.23 -16.05
C ALA A 38 -17.05 26.27 -14.52
N MET A 39 -15.81 26.24 -14.00
CA MET A 39 -15.57 26.33 -12.55
C MET A 39 -16.01 27.69 -11.97
N ARG A 40 -15.70 28.80 -12.64
CA ARG A 40 -16.17 30.12 -12.18
C ARG A 40 -17.70 30.23 -12.20
N HIS A 41 -18.34 29.66 -13.22
CA HIS A 41 -19.80 29.61 -13.33
C HIS A 41 -20.42 28.78 -12.21
N LEU A 42 -19.85 27.62 -11.89
CA LEU A 42 -20.30 26.77 -10.79
C LEU A 42 -20.20 27.51 -9.44
N GLU A 43 -19.03 28.12 -9.16
CA GLU A 43 -18.79 28.88 -7.93
C GLU A 43 -19.76 30.08 -7.81
N ALA A 44 -20.01 30.81 -8.91
CA ALA A 44 -20.93 31.93 -8.93
C ALA A 44 -22.40 31.52 -8.70
N ARG A 45 -22.82 30.36 -9.24
CA ARG A 45 -24.17 29.84 -9.02
C ARG A 45 -24.41 29.31 -7.62
N LEU A 46 -23.37 28.78 -7.00
CA LEU A 46 -23.41 28.26 -5.63
C LEU A 46 -23.15 29.35 -4.59
N ASP A 47 -22.74 30.54 -5.03
CA ASP A 47 -22.27 31.65 -4.19
C ASP A 47 -21.18 31.22 -3.17
N VAL A 48 -20.33 30.25 -3.61
CA VAL A 48 -19.27 29.69 -2.76
C VAL A 48 -18.04 29.39 -3.60
N ARG A 49 -16.87 29.78 -3.11
CA ARG A 49 -15.61 29.35 -3.70
C ARG A 49 -15.29 27.90 -3.32
N LEU A 50 -15.10 27.06 -4.33
CA LEU A 50 -14.75 25.65 -4.17
C LEU A 50 -13.25 25.39 -4.35
N LEU A 51 -12.55 26.27 -5.09
CA LEU A 51 -11.13 26.14 -5.41
C LEU A 51 -10.35 27.39 -5.03
N THR A 52 -9.21 27.22 -4.40
CA THR A 52 -8.19 28.25 -4.24
C THR A 52 -7.15 28.07 -5.35
N ARG A 53 -6.84 29.16 -6.08
CA ARG A 53 -5.91 29.16 -7.20
C ARG A 53 -4.67 29.95 -6.82
N THR A 54 -3.53 29.36 -6.99
CA THR A 54 -2.23 30.05 -6.98
C THR A 54 -1.61 29.98 -8.37
N THR A 55 -0.53 30.69 -8.61
CA THR A 55 0.21 30.61 -9.89
C THR A 55 0.83 29.23 -10.15
N ARG A 56 0.91 28.35 -9.12
CA ARG A 56 1.56 27.05 -9.22
C ARG A 56 0.67 25.86 -8.87
N SER A 57 -0.49 26.09 -8.23
CA SER A 57 -1.35 24.98 -7.77
C SER A 57 -2.82 25.39 -7.67
N VAL A 58 -3.66 24.38 -7.72
CA VAL A 58 -5.10 24.48 -7.47
C VAL A 58 -5.43 23.51 -6.33
N VAL A 59 -6.05 24.01 -5.28
CA VAL A 59 -6.45 23.20 -4.13
C VAL A 59 -7.90 23.48 -3.76
N PRO A 60 -8.67 22.49 -3.30
CA PRO A 60 -10.02 22.71 -2.79
C PRO A 60 -10.01 23.67 -1.57
N THR A 61 -11.06 24.45 -1.43
CA THR A 61 -11.37 25.19 -0.21
C THR A 61 -12.00 24.23 0.80
N GLU A 62 -12.24 24.67 2.04
CA GLU A 62 -12.99 23.90 3.04
C GLU A 62 -14.41 23.50 2.52
N ALA A 63 -15.06 24.40 1.79
CA ALA A 63 -16.35 24.10 1.16
C ALA A 63 -16.20 23.08 0.01
N GLY A 64 -15.11 23.18 -0.76
CA GLY A 64 -14.74 22.20 -1.78
C GLY A 64 -14.47 20.81 -1.20
N GLU A 65 -13.70 20.72 -0.12
CA GLU A 65 -13.45 19.44 0.56
C GLU A 65 -14.73 18.80 1.11
N ARG A 66 -15.59 19.58 1.75
CA ARG A 66 -16.91 19.08 2.21
C ARG A 66 -17.77 18.55 1.05
N LEU A 67 -17.70 19.22 -0.10
CA LEU A 67 -18.43 18.79 -1.30
C LEU A 67 -17.84 17.48 -1.85
N ILE A 68 -16.53 17.36 -1.93
CA ILE A 68 -15.82 16.13 -2.34
C ILE A 68 -16.19 14.95 -1.44
N GLN A 69 -16.16 15.13 -0.13
CA GLN A 69 -16.49 14.07 0.84
C GLN A 69 -17.95 13.59 0.70
N ARG A 70 -18.87 14.48 0.38
CA ARG A 70 -20.31 14.13 0.23
C ARG A 70 -20.66 13.57 -1.13
N LEU A 71 -20.16 14.16 -2.21
CA LEU A 71 -20.53 13.76 -3.58
C LEU A 71 -19.63 12.65 -4.14
N GLY A 72 -18.37 12.58 -3.71
CA GLY A 72 -17.41 11.59 -4.21
C GLY A 72 -17.95 10.16 -4.18
N PRO A 73 -18.42 9.67 -3.01
CA PRO A 73 -18.99 8.32 -2.91
C PRO A 73 -20.17 8.07 -3.84
N HIS A 74 -21.09 9.04 -3.99
CA HIS A 74 -22.27 8.87 -4.85
C HIS A 74 -21.92 8.88 -6.35
N LEU A 75 -20.92 9.64 -6.75
CA LEU A 75 -20.41 9.61 -8.12
C LEU A 75 -19.71 8.29 -8.44
N GLU A 76 -18.95 7.77 -7.49
CA GLU A 76 -18.31 6.45 -7.61
C GLU A 76 -19.35 5.33 -7.68
N GLU A 77 -20.42 5.37 -6.88
CA GLU A 77 -21.56 4.44 -6.96
C GLU A 77 -22.25 4.51 -8.34
N MET A 78 -22.43 5.71 -8.88
CA MET A 78 -23.03 5.91 -10.19
C MET A 78 -22.16 5.38 -11.33
N GLU A 79 -20.84 5.61 -11.27
CA GLU A 79 -19.88 5.04 -12.22
C GLU A 79 -19.85 3.50 -12.13
N GLN A 80 -19.93 2.94 -10.92
CA GLN A 80 -20.00 1.49 -10.70
C GLN A 80 -21.30 0.91 -11.25
N ALA A 81 -22.45 1.56 -11.05
CA ALA A 81 -23.73 1.13 -11.61
C ALA A 81 -23.72 1.15 -13.16
N LEU A 82 -23.11 2.18 -13.76
CA LEU A 82 -22.94 2.26 -15.21
C LEU A 82 -21.94 1.22 -15.73
N ALA A 83 -20.89 0.94 -14.99
CA ALA A 83 -19.93 -0.12 -15.30
C ALA A 83 -20.59 -1.51 -15.22
N ALA A 84 -21.41 -1.76 -14.20
CA ALA A 84 -22.17 -3.01 -14.07
C ALA A 84 -23.14 -3.25 -15.25
N LEU A 85 -23.74 -2.20 -15.80
CA LEU A 85 -24.54 -2.30 -17.03
C LEU A 85 -23.69 -2.59 -18.28
N ARG A 86 -22.42 -2.21 -18.28
CA ARG A 86 -21.46 -2.54 -19.35
C ARG A 86 -20.88 -3.96 -19.19
N ASP A 87 -20.84 -4.47 -17.98
CA ASP A 87 -20.38 -5.84 -17.63
C ASP A 87 -21.28 -6.97 -18.17
N THR A 88 -22.44 -6.65 -18.75
CA THR A 88 -23.21 -7.60 -19.57
C THR A 88 -22.49 -8.00 -20.87
N ARG A 89 -21.32 -7.44 -21.17
CA ARG A 89 -20.42 -7.91 -22.21
C ARG A 89 -19.39 -8.86 -21.58
N GLU A 90 -19.21 -9.99 -22.16
CA GLU A 90 -18.44 -11.21 -21.79
C GLU A 90 -16.97 -11.02 -21.29
N ARG A 91 -16.52 -9.81 -20.95
CA ARG A 91 -15.15 -9.56 -20.47
C ARG A 91 -15.13 -8.62 -19.27
N PRO A 92 -14.66 -9.09 -18.12
CA PRO A 92 -14.46 -8.24 -16.94
C PRO A 92 -13.44 -7.13 -17.24
N ALA A 93 -13.77 -5.89 -16.90
CA ALA A 93 -12.92 -4.71 -17.11
C ALA A 93 -12.98 -3.80 -15.87
N GLY A 94 -11.95 -2.97 -15.69
CA GLY A 94 -11.94 -1.97 -14.61
C GLY A 94 -10.53 -1.57 -14.17
N ASN A 95 -10.48 -0.62 -13.22
CA ASN A 95 -9.23 -0.16 -12.64
C ASN A 95 -9.23 -0.53 -11.16
N LEU A 96 -8.12 -1.09 -10.69
CA LEU A 96 -7.90 -1.46 -9.30
C LEU A 96 -6.62 -0.80 -8.79
N ARG A 97 -6.71 -0.11 -7.65
CA ARG A 97 -5.59 0.54 -6.98
C ARG A 97 -5.33 -0.14 -5.64
N ILE A 98 -4.15 -0.70 -5.46
CA ILE A 98 -3.79 -1.50 -4.30
C ILE A 98 -2.54 -0.89 -3.65
N THR A 99 -2.53 -0.73 -2.34
CA THR A 99 -1.32 -0.41 -1.58
C THR A 99 -0.80 -1.65 -0.87
N ALA A 100 0.50 -1.87 -0.90
CA ALA A 100 1.13 -3.01 -0.25
C ALA A 100 2.52 -2.66 0.30
N GLY A 101 2.97 -3.36 1.35
CA GLY A 101 4.37 -3.34 1.73
C GLY A 101 5.25 -4.02 0.69
N GLU A 102 6.55 -3.69 0.66
CA GLU A 102 7.51 -4.17 -0.35
C GLU A 102 7.51 -5.71 -0.47
N HIS A 103 7.55 -6.42 0.65
CA HIS A 103 7.50 -7.88 0.67
C HIS A 103 6.16 -8.43 0.20
N ALA A 104 5.04 -7.88 0.68
CA ALA A 104 3.70 -8.32 0.27
C ALA A 104 3.47 -8.12 -1.24
N ALA A 105 3.96 -7.01 -1.79
CA ALA A 105 3.86 -6.73 -3.22
C ALA A 105 4.64 -7.75 -4.07
N SER A 106 5.88 -8.08 -3.66
CA SER A 106 6.77 -8.96 -4.42
C SER A 106 6.48 -10.45 -4.21
N ALA A 107 6.24 -10.88 -2.97
CA ALA A 107 6.12 -12.29 -2.62
C ALA A 107 4.67 -12.84 -2.72
N VAL A 108 3.65 -11.98 -2.59
CA VAL A 108 2.24 -12.40 -2.57
C VAL A 108 1.49 -11.86 -3.77
N LEU A 109 1.43 -10.53 -3.94
CA LEU A 109 0.62 -9.94 -5.01
C LEU A 109 1.19 -10.26 -6.40
N TRP A 110 2.46 -9.99 -6.63
CA TRP A 110 3.06 -10.13 -7.96
C TRP A 110 2.96 -11.54 -8.55
N PRO A 111 3.23 -12.64 -7.82
CA PRO A 111 3.03 -13.98 -8.33
C PRO A 111 1.58 -14.30 -8.73
N ALA A 112 0.60 -13.82 -7.94
CA ALA A 112 -0.81 -14.03 -8.22
C ALA A 112 -1.33 -13.16 -9.38
N LEU A 113 -0.81 -11.94 -9.50
CA LEU A 113 -1.27 -10.99 -10.53
C LEU A 113 -0.75 -11.31 -11.94
N LYS A 114 0.40 -11.95 -12.08
CA LYS A 114 0.92 -12.34 -13.41
C LYS A 114 -0.10 -13.16 -14.22
N PRO A 115 -0.59 -14.31 -13.74
CA PRO A 115 -1.59 -15.09 -14.47
C PRO A 115 -2.95 -14.37 -14.55
N PHE A 116 -3.33 -13.61 -13.50
CA PHE A 116 -4.57 -12.84 -13.48
C PHE A 116 -4.64 -11.82 -14.60
N MET A 117 -3.60 -11.02 -14.82
CA MET A 117 -3.55 -10.00 -15.87
C MET A 117 -3.54 -10.60 -17.27
N LEU A 118 -2.96 -11.79 -17.45
CA LEU A 118 -3.03 -12.51 -18.72
C LEU A 118 -4.45 -13.01 -19.00
N GLN A 119 -5.17 -13.43 -17.96
CA GLN A 119 -6.55 -13.92 -18.06
C GLN A 119 -7.57 -12.79 -18.27
N TYR A 120 -7.33 -11.61 -17.67
CA TYR A 120 -8.24 -10.46 -17.68
C TYR A 120 -7.55 -9.20 -18.23
N PRO A 121 -7.29 -9.12 -19.55
CA PRO A 121 -6.50 -8.05 -20.16
C PRO A 121 -7.16 -6.67 -20.09
N ASP A 122 -8.47 -6.59 -19.85
CA ASP A 122 -9.21 -5.33 -19.74
C ASP A 122 -9.28 -4.80 -18.28
N ILE A 123 -8.62 -5.50 -17.32
CA ILE A 123 -8.46 -5.03 -15.94
C ILE A 123 -7.09 -4.37 -15.79
N ASN A 124 -7.09 -3.11 -15.39
CA ASN A 124 -5.87 -2.37 -15.07
C ASN A 124 -5.61 -2.41 -13.57
N ILE A 125 -4.36 -2.66 -13.18
CA ILE A 125 -3.95 -2.72 -11.77
C ILE A 125 -2.81 -1.74 -11.52
N GLU A 126 -3.01 -0.84 -10.55
CA GLU A 126 -1.98 0.02 -9.98
C GLU A 126 -1.58 -0.51 -8.60
N ILE A 127 -0.29 -0.79 -8.40
CA ILE A 127 0.25 -1.17 -7.10
C ILE A 127 1.16 -0.06 -6.60
N THR A 128 0.80 0.52 -5.46
CA THR A 128 1.67 1.46 -4.75
C THR A 128 2.38 0.71 -3.63
N VAL A 129 3.72 0.65 -3.72
CA VAL A 129 4.56 0.03 -2.69
C VAL A 129 4.87 1.07 -1.61
N ASP A 130 4.30 0.88 -0.44
CA ASP A 130 4.54 1.72 0.74
C ASP A 130 4.59 0.85 2.01
N ASN A 131 5.67 0.97 2.77
CA ASN A 131 5.84 0.25 4.04
C ASN A 131 5.17 0.96 5.23
N GLY A 132 4.56 2.13 5.01
CA GLY A 132 3.76 2.85 6.00
C GLY A 132 2.33 2.34 6.10
N LEU A 133 1.63 2.81 7.13
CA LEU A 133 0.17 2.66 7.21
C LEU A 133 -0.47 3.76 6.35
N THR A 134 -1.21 3.35 5.35
CA THR A 134 -1.89 4.22 4.38
C THR A 134 -3.38 4.29 4.73
N ASP A 135 -3.94 5.48 4.73
CA ASP A 135 -5.40 5.66 4.75
C ASP A 135 -5.95 5.31 3.36
N ILE A 136 -6.34 4.04 3.19
CA ILE A 136 -6.82 3.54 1.88
C ILE A 136 -8.08 4.27 1.39
N VAL A 137 -8.89 4.82 2.29
CA VAL A 137 -10.10 5.57 1.93
C VAL A 137 -9.74 6.98 1.50
N GLY A 138 -8.94 7.70 2.29
CA GLY A 138 -8.47 9.05 1.98
C GLY A 138 -7.63 9.12 0.72
N ASP A 139 -6.76 8.12 0.50
CA ASP A 139 -5.87 8.02 -0.67
C ASP A 139 -6.50 7.28 -1.86
N ARG A 140 -7.78 6.86 -1.73
CA ARG A 140 -8.59 6.24 -2.78
C ARG A 140 -7.99 4.95 -3.34
N PHE A 141 -7.50 4.10 -2.48
CA PHE A 141 -7.17 2.72 -2.83
C PHE A 141 -8.41 1.83 -2.73
N ASP A 142 -8.48 0.82 -3.59
CA ASP A 142 -9.52 -0.20 -3.56
C ASP A 142 -9.28 -1.20 -2.44
N ALA A 143 -8.02 -1.51 -2.19
CA ALA A 143 -7.58 -2.39 -1.11
C ALA A 143 -6.16 -2.07 -0.65
N GLY A 144 -5.83 -2.58 0.52
CA GLY A 144 -4.46 -2.65 1.01
C GLY A 144 -4.06 -4.08 1.36
N VAL A 145 -2.76 -4.37 1.34
CA VAL A 145 -2.21 -5.66 1.79
C VAL A 145 -1.23 -5.43 2.90
N ARG A 146 -1.56 -5.95 4.10
CA ARG A 146 -0.74 -5.82 5.32
C ARG A 146 -0.83 -7.09 6.16
N LEU A 147 0.02 -7.20 7.18
CA LEU A 147 -0.14 -8.19 8.24
C LEU A 147 -1.45 -7.94 8.99
N GLY A 148 -2.13 -9.00 9.43
CA GLY A 148 -3.48 -8.90 10.00
C GLY A 148 -3.58 -7.99 11.21
N GLU A 149 -2.54 -7.87 12.02
CA GLU A 149 -2.47 -6.99 13.19
C GLU A 149 -2.47 -5.48 12.85
N GLN A 150 -2.17 -5.13 11.60
CA GLN A 150 -2.10 -3.75 11.11
C GLN A 150 -3.41 -3.26 10.48
N VAL A 151 -4.42 -4.11 10.38
CA VAL A 151 -5.70 -3.77 9.74
C VAL A 151 -6.63 -3.07 10.73
N ALA A 152 -7.20 -1.94 10.31
CA ALA A 152 -8.16 -1.19 11.12
C ALA A 152 -9.47 -1.97 11.34
N LYS A 153 -10.12 -1.77 12.49
CA LYS A 153 -11.30 -2.56 12.93
C LYS A 153 -12.55 -2.38 12.07
N ASP A 154 -12.63 -1.33 11.27
CA ASP A 154 -13.75 -0.99 10.39
C ASP A 154 -13.57 -1.52 8.96
N MET A 155 -12.51 -2.27 8.72
CA MET A 155 -12.18 -2.89 7.44
C MET A 155 -12.53 -4.37 7.41
N ILE A 156 -12.86 -4.88 6.24
CA ILE A 156 -12.92 -6.32 6.00
C ILE A 156 -11.51 -6.79 5.69
N ALA A 157 -11.02 -7.78 6.44
CA ALA A 157 -9.72 -8.41 6.22
C ALA A 157 -9.90 -9.84 5.73
N VAL A 158 -9.23 -10.17 4.64
CA VAL A 158 -9.25 -11.52 4.05
C VAL A 158 -7.82 -12.03 3.98
N ARG A 159 -7.55 -13.15 4.61
CA ARG A 159 -6.24 -13.78 4.54
C ARG A 159 -5.93 -14.23 3.11
N ILE A 160 -4.76 -13.86 2.60
CA ILE A 160 -4.31 -14.14 1.23
C ILE A 160 -2.92 -14.80 1.16
N ALA A 161 -2.30 -15.05 2.31
CA ALA A 161 -0.99 -15.69 2.39
C ALA A 161 -0.95 -16.72 3.54
N PRO A 162 -0.12 -17.77 3.44
CA PRO A 162 0.15 -18.68 4.53
C PRO A 162 0.83 -17.99 5.71
N ASP A 163 1.03 -18.71 6.80
CA ASP A 163 1.89 -18.23 7.89
C ASP A 163 3.29 -17.97 7.37
N MET A 164 3.92 -16.95 7.91
CA MET A 164 5.26 -16.55 7.56
C MET A 164 6.17 -16.52 8.80
N ARG A 165 7.47 -16.41 8.56
CA ARG A 165 8.48 -16.27 9.61
C ARG A 165 9.42 -15.13 9.30
N MET A 166 9.98 -14.54 10.33
CA MET A 166 11.15 -13.69 10.19
C MET A 166 12.42 -14.51 10.41
N ALA A 167 13.51 -14.03 9.84
CA ALA A 167 14.85 -14.57 10.08
C ALA A 167 15.77 -13.44 10.55
N VAL A 168 16.57 -13.73 11.58
CA VAL A 168 17.76 -12.94 11.89
C VAL A 168 18.93 -13.55 11.15
N VAL A 169 19.57 -12.78 10.28
CA VAL A 169 20.65 -13.27 9.41
C VAL A 169 21.88 -12.37 9.46
N GLY A 170 23.03 -12.97 9.28
CA GLY A 170 24.29 -12.28 9.10
C GLY A 170 25.25 -13.10 8.25
N SER A 171 26.26 -12.46 7.65
CA SER A 171 27.26 -13.20 6.89
C SER A 171 28.17 -14.01 7.81
N PRO A 172 28.74 -15.16 7.33
CA PRO A 172 29.70 -15.94 8.09
C PRO A 172 30.88 -15.10 8.59
N ALA A 173 31.39 -14.20 7.76
CA ALA A 173 32.50 -13.32 8.11
C ALA A 173 32.15 -12.35 9.25
N TYR A 174 30.93 -11.84 9.30
CA TYR A 174 30.47 -11.01 10.40
C TYR A 174 30.39 -11.83 11.70
N LEU A 175 29.76 -13.00 11.66
CA LEU A 175 29.57 -13.86 12.83
C LEU A 175 30.90 -14.38 13.38
N GLN A 176 31.85 -14.69 12.52
CA GLN A 176 33.19 -15.09 12.93
C GLN A 176 33.91 -13.99 13.74
N ARG A 177 33.69 -12.72 13.35
CA ARG A 177 34.32 -11.57 14.01
C ARG A 177 33.59 -11.13 15.27
N ALA A 178 32.25 -11.12 15.22
CA ALA A 178 31.39 -10.53 16.25
C ALA A 178 30.80 -11.55 17.23
N GLY A 179 30.96 -12.87 16.95
CA GLY A 179 30.25 -13.93 17.67
C GLY A 179 28.85 -14.19 17.12
N THR A 180 28.21 -15.25 17.64
CA THR A 180 26.85 -15.67 17.26
C THR A 180 25.94 -15.44 18.45
N PRO A 181 24.90 -14.58 18.33
CA PRO A 181 23.95 -14.33 19.42
C PRO A 181 23.13 -15.60 19.70
N GLN A 182 22.95 -15.92 20.96
CA GLN A 182 22.18 -17.09 21.44
C GLN A 182 20.79 -16.68 21.92
N THR A 183 20.63 -15.42 22.32
CA THR A 183 19.37 -14.84 22.80
C THR A 183 19.13 -13.48 22.15
N PRO A 184 17.88 -12.99 22.10
CA PRO A 184 17.59 -11.65 21.59
C PRO A 184 18.30 -10.51 22.34
N TRP A 185 18.63 -10.70 23.60
CA TRP A 185 19.34 -9.68 24.40
C TRP A 185 20.82 -9.54 24.00
N ASP A 186 21.42 -10.56 23.39
CA ASP A 186 22.79 -10.50 22.89
C ASP A 186 22.92 -9.53 21.71
N LEU A 187 21.79 -9.18 21.05
CA LEU A 187 21.77 -8.20 19.99
C LEU A 187 22.26 -6.81 20.41
N ALA A 188 22.26 -6.51 21.71
CA ALA A 188 22.83 -5.28 22.25
C ALA A 188 24.37 -5.19 22.04
N GLN A 189 25.04 -6.34 21.80
CA GLN A 189 26.47 -6.41 21.52
C GLN A 189 26.78 -6.52 20.02
N HIS A 190 25.74 -6.56 19.19
CA HIS A 190 25.85 -6.69 17.74
C HIS A 190 25.48 -5.40 17.00
N ARG A 191 26.12 -5.19 15.85
CA ARG A 191 25.65 -4.20 14.88
C ARG A 191 24.44 -4.76 14.14
N CYS A 192 23.34 -4.04 14.16
CA CYS A 192 22.10 -4.43 13.50
C CYS A 192 21.73 -3.43 12.41
N ILE A 193 21.21 -3.93 11.30
CA ILE A 193 20.72 -3.14 10.18
C ILE A 193 19.27 -2.75 10.51
N ASN A 194 19.09 -1.49 10.87
CA ASN A 194 17.82 -0.98 11.36
C ASN A 194 16.83 -0.70 10.23
N LEU A 195 15.55 -0.81 10.55
CA LEU A 195 14.43 -0.41 9.74
C LEU A 195 13.72 0.78 10.38
N ARG A 196 13.43 1.82 9.58
CA ARG A 196 12.54 2.92 9.98
C ARG A 196 11.26 2.82 9.20
N LEU A 197 10.14 2.65 9.91
CA LEU A 197 8.82 2.67 9.30
C LEU A 197 8.31 4.12 9.20
N PRO A 198 7.82 4.55 8.03
CA PRO A 198 7.39 5.94 7.81
C PRO A 198 6.32 6.40 8.81
N THR A 199 5.36 5.55 9.12
CA THR A 199 4.19 5.91 9.94
C THR A 199 4.49 6.08 11.44
N ARG A 200 5.47 5.34 11.97
CA ARG A 200 5.78 5.35 13.41
C ARG A 200 6.92 6.30 13.80
N GLY A 201 7.63 6.85 12.82
CA GLY A 201 8.73 7.81 13.03
C GLY A 201 9.96 7.25 13.77
N GLY A 202 9.84 6.13 14.46
CA GLY A 202 10.89 5.45 15.21
C GLY A 202 11.54 4.30 14.43
N LEU A 203 12.63 3.76 15.00
CA LEU A 203 13.20 2.50 14.54
C LEU A 203 12.27 1.34 14.93
N TYR A 204 12.15 0.37 14.02
CA TYR A 204 11.38 -0.84 14.26
C TYR A 204 12.06 -1.70 15.31
N ALA A 205 11.38 -1.97 16.41
CA ALA A 205 11.85 -2.95 17.40
C ALA A 205 11.66 -4.36 16.81
N TRP A 206 12.71 -5.19 16.89
CA TRP A 206 12.62 -6.55 16.41
C TRP A 206 11.76 -7.39 17.34
N GLU A 207 10.84 -8.16 16.76
CA GLU A 207 9.84 -8.94 17.47
C GLU A 207 10.25 -10.40 17.55
N PHE A 208 10.30 -10.91 18.75
CA PHE A 208 10.66 -12.30 19.04
C PHE A 208 9.58 -12.91 19.92
N ALA A 209 9.45 -14.23 19.83
CA ALA A 209 8.60 -14.97 20.75
C ALA A 209 9.22 -16.34 21.04
N ARG A 210 9.10 -16.80 22.30
CA ARG A 210 9.49 -18.15 22.71
C ARG A 210 8.62 -18.57 23.88
N ASP A 211 8.15 -19.83 23.89
CA ASP A 211 7.34 -20.41 24.96
C ASP A 211 6.09 -19.55 25.31
N GLY A 212 5.45 -18.94 24.29
CA GLY A 212 4.27 -18.09 24.45
C GLY A 212 4.55 -16.69 24.99
N ARG A 213 5.82 -16.29 25.15
CA ARG A 213 6.23 -14.96 25.58
C ARG A 213 6.73 -14.14 24.42
N GLU A 214 6.09 -13.01 24.15
CA GLU A 214 6.50 -12.04 23.15
C GLU A 214 7.52 -11.07 23.73
N ILE A 215 8.53 -10.74 22.93
CA ILE A 215 9.64 -9.86 23.32
C ILE A 215 9.90 -8.89 22.18
N GLN A 216 10.02 -7.61 22.48
CA GLN A 216 10.44 -6.58 21.54
C GLN A 216 11.82 -6.06 21.93
N VAL A 217 12.77 -6.14 21.00
CA VAL A 217 14.15 -5.70 21.22
C VAL A 217 14.47 -4.52 20.32
N ARG A 218 14.85 -3.40 20.93
CA ARG A 218 15.43 -2.29 20.20
C ARG A 218 16.90 -2.59 19.94
N VAL A 219 17.26 -2.55 18.67
CA VAL A 219 18.62 -2.85 18.23
C VAL A 219 19.33 -1.60 17.75
N GLU A 220 20.66 -1.60 17.82
CA GLU A 220 21.50 -0.48 17.41
C GLU A 220 22.42 -0.88 16.26
N GLY A 221 22.82 0.11 15.46
CA GLY A 221 23.76 -0.09 14.37
C GLY A 221 23.90 1.17 13.52
N GLN A 222 24.92 1.20 12.69
CA GLN A 222 25.27 2.38 11.91
C GLN A 222 24.38 2.61 10.67
N LEU A 223 23.53 1.61 10.31
CA LEU A 223 22.79 1.61 9.06
C LEU A 223 21.28 1.53 9.32
N ILE A 224 20.53 2.39 8.70
CA ILE A 224 19.06 2.44 8.73
C ILE A 224 18.56 2.41 7.30
N LEU A 225 17.82 1.36 6.91
CA LEU A 225 17.31 1.17 5.56
C LEU A 225 15.83 0.77 5.63
N ASN A 226 15.01 1.33 4.73
CA ASN A 226 13.61 0.94 4.57
C ASN A 226 13.38 -0.03 3.40
N SER A 227 14.37 -0.28 2.57
CA SER A 227 14.34 -1.24 1.47
C SER A 227 14.80 -2.62 1.94
N LEU A 228 13.99 -3.64 1.67
CA LEU A 228 14.28 -5.02 2.05
C LEU A 228 15.49 -5.61 1.30
N PRO A 229 15.63 -5.48 -0.03
CA PRO A 229 16.82 -5.96 -0.74
C PRO A 229 18.12 -5.35 -0.23
N GLN A 230 18.13 -4.05 0.06
CA GLN A 230 19.31 -3.36 0.58
C GLN A 230 19.69 -3.84 1.99
N ARG A 231 18.72 -4.21 2.84
CA ARG A 231 19.01 -4.78 4.15
C ARG A 231 19.65 -6.17 4.04
N ILE A 232 19.20 -6.97 3.09
CA ILE A 232 19.78 -8.31 2.81
C ILE A 232 21.21 -8.15 2.28
N ASP A 233 21.40 -7.29 1.28
CA ASP A 233 22.72 -6.98 0.71
C ASP A 233 23.72 -6.50 1.78
N ALA A 234 23.29 -5.59 2.65
CA ALA A 234 24.10 -5.11 3.75
C ALA A 234 24.48 -6.21 4.75
N ALA A 235 23.62 -7.18 5.00
CA ALA A 235 23.92 -8.34 5.84
C ALA A 235 24.93 -9.29 5.14
N GLU A 236 24.77 -9.54 3.85
CA GLU A 236 25.73 -10.32 3.04
C GLU A 236 27.12 -9.65 3.02
N ALA A 237 27.13 -8.31 2.91
CA ALA A 237 28.37 -7.51 2.96
C ALA A 237 29.04 -7.49 4.35
N GLY A 238 28.43 -8.09 5.37
CA GLY A 238 29.00 -8.19 6.71
C GLY A 238 28.93 -6.91 7.55
N LEU A 239 27.97 -6.02 7.24
CA LEU A 239 27.76 -4.76 7.96
C LEU A 239 27.03 -4.95 9.30
N GLY A 240 26.38 -6.11 9.51
CA GLY A 240 25.64 -6.42 10.72
C GLY A 240 24.62 -7.54 10.53
N LEU A 241 23.75 -7.69 11.52
CA LEU A 241 22.62 -8.60 11.48
C LEU A 241 21.40 -7.89 10.87
N ALA A 242 20.62 -8.60 10.06
CA ALA A 242 19.35 -8.13 9.53
C ALA A 242 18.18 -8.98 10.02
N TYR A 243 17.03 -8.36 10.24
CA TYR A 243 15.75 -9.00 10.55
C TYR A 243 14.83 -8.86 9.35
N VAL A 244 14.60 -9.96 8.64
CA VAL A 244 13.98 -9.98 7.33
C VAL A 244 13.03 -11.18 7.19
N PRO A 245 12.04 -11.15 6.25
CA PRO A 245 11.25 -12.34 5.93
C PRO A 245 12.14 -13.51 5.52
N ASP A 246 11.82 -14.69 6.01
CA ASP A 246 12.64 -15.92 5.86
C ASP A 246 12.74 -16.35 4.39
N ASP A 247 11.67 -16.26 3.65
CA ASP A 247 11.58 -16.59 2.23
C ASP A 247 12.49 -15.73 1.35
N CYS A 248 12.74 -14.48 1.73
CA CYS A 248 13.60 -13.56 0.99
C CYS A 248 15.10 -13.92 1.09
N VAL A 249 15.49 -14.71 2.06
CA VAL A 249 16.87 -15.11 2.29
C VAL A 249 17.12 -16.60 2.09
N ALA A 250 16.12 -17.35 1.64
CA ALA A 250 16.20 -18.80 1.46
C ALA A 250 17.40 -19.22 0.57
N GLU A 251 17.62 -18.54 -0.56
CA GLU A 251 18.75 -18.80 -1.47
C GLU A 251 20.10 -18.45 -0.83
N ALA A 252 20.19 -17.31 -0.14
CA ALA A 252 21.40 -16.89 0.54
C ALA A 252 21.79 -17.81 1.71
N LEU A 253 20.78 -18.34 2.42
CA LEU A 253 20.98 -19.37 3.44
C LEU A 253 21.45 -20.70 2.83
N ALA A 254 20.80 -21.16 1.76
CA ALA A 254 21.16 -22.40 1.08
C ALA A 254 22.57 -22.37 0.47
N SER A 255 23.00 -21.21 -0.04
CA SER A 255 24.35 -21.01 -0.60
C SER A 255 25.42 -20.67 0.44
N GLY A 256 25.05 -20.48 1.70
CA GLY A 256 25.98 -20.13 2.78
C GLY A 256 26.47 -18.67 2.76
N ARG A 257 25.90 -17.80 1.91
CA ARG A 257 26.18 -16.36 1.94
C ARG A 257 25.70 -15.72 3.24
N LEU A 258 24.59 -16.21 3.76
CA LEU A 258 24.05 -15.83 5.06
C LEU A 258 23.90 -17.04 5.99
N VAL A 259 23.97 -16.79 7.27
CA VAL A 259 23.70 -17.76 8.34
C VAL A 259 22.56 -17.23 9.17
N ARG A 260 21.58 -18.10 9.44
CA ARG A 260 20.45 -17.80 10.34
C ARG A 260 20.88 -17.96 11.79
N VAL A 261 20.53 -17.00 12.62
CA VAL A 261 20.71 -17.04 14.07
C VAL A 261 19.37 -16.82 14.77
N LEU A 262 19.25 -17.16 16.04
CA LEU A 262 18.04 -16.98 16.85
C LEU A 262 16.78 -17.66 16.27
N ALA A 263 16.94 -18.79 15.57
CA ALA A 263 15.82 -19.46 14.88
C ALA A 263 14.68 -19.89 15.82
N GLU A 264 15.01 -20.26 17.07
CA GLU A 264 14.02 -20.66 18.08
C GLU A 264 13.19 -19.48 18.63
N TRP A 265 13.62 -18.24 18.35
CA TRP A 265 12.98 -17.01 18.79
C TRP A 265 12.09 -16.36 17.74
N THR A 266 12.08 -16.90 16.53
CA THR A 266 11.28 -16.37 15.41
C THR A 266 10.23 -17.41 14.97
N PRO A 267 9.15 -17.66 15.75
CA PRO A 267 8.09 -18.57 15.39
C PRO A 267 7.32 -18.08 14.15
N ALA A 268 6.51 -18.96 13.57
CA ALA A 268 5.57 -18.58 12.53
C ALA A 268 4.46 -17.71 13.11
N PHE A 269 3.98 -16.76 12.29
CA PHE A 269 2.87 -15.88 12.61
C PHE A 269 1.95 -15.72 11.38
N PRO A 270 0.68 -15.28 11.55
CA PRO A 270 -0.26 -15.11 10.45
C PRO A 270 0.28 -14.21 9.35
N GLY A 271 0.18 -14.69 8.11
CA GLY A 271 0.66 -13.96 6.94
C GLY A 271 -0.23 -12.80 6.53
N TYR A 272 -0.09 -12.37 5.28
CA TYR A 272 -0.74 -11.17 4.77
C TYR A 272 -2.25 -11.31 4.60
N HIS A 273 -2.94 -10.20 4.82
CA HIS A 273 -4.35 -10.02 4.59
C HIS A 273 -4.56 -8.90 3.56
N LEU A 274 -5.47 -9.14 2.63
CA LEU A 274 -6.07 -8.07 1.84
C LEU A 274 -7.17 -7.43 2.68
N TYR A 275 -7.16 -6.12 2.83
CA TYR A 275 -8.17 -5.38 3.56
C TYR A 275 -8.79 -4.27 2.71
N TYR A 276 -10.08 -4.02 2.91
CA TYR A 276 -10.86 -3.05 2.16
C TYR A 276 -12.05 -2.54 3.00
N PRO A 277 -12.65 -1.37 2.66
CA PRO A 277 -13.76 -0.81 3.42
C PRO A 277 -15.00 -1.71 3.36
N SER A 278 -15.64 -1.95 4.52
CA SER A 278 -16.81 -2.84 4.64
C SER A 278 -18.06 -2.35 3.88
N ARG A 279 -18.16 -1.05 3.60
CA ARG A 279 -19.32 -0.42 2.94
C ARG A 279 -19.17 -0.29 1.42
N ARG A 280 -18.11 -0.82 0.84
CA ARG A 280 -17.86 -0.72 -0.60
C ARG A 280 -18.63 -1.80 -1.36
N GLN A 281 -19.39 -1.41 -2.39
CA GLN A 281 -19.85 -2.36 -3.41
C GLN A 281 -18.66 -2.84 -4.23
N HIS A 282 -18.52 -4.15 -4.36
CA HIS A 282 -17.44 -4.75 -5.14
C HIS A 282 -17.73 -4.65 -6.63
N THR A 283 -16.79 -4.15 -7.41
CA THR A 283 -16.82 -4.30 -8.87
C THR A 283 -16.53 -5.76 -9.24
N SER A 284 -16.93 -6.19 -10.44
CA SER A 284 -16.59 -7.51 -10.96
C SER A 284 -15.07 -7.75 -10.97
N ALA A 285 -14.29 -6.75 -11.37
CA ALA A 285 -12.83 -6.79 -11.35
C ALA A 285 -12.28 -7.04 -9.93
N PHE A 286 -12.83 -6.36 -8.91
CA PHE A 286 -12.41 -6.56 -7.52
C PHE A 286 -12.79 -7.92 -6.98
N THR A 287 -13.99 -8.42 -7.31
CA THR A 287 -14.44 -9.76 -6.92
C THR A 287 -13.53 -10.86 -7.48
N LEU A 288 -13.18 -10.76 -8.76
CA LEU A 288 -12.26 -11.70 -9.42
C LEU A 288 -10.85 -11.67 -8.81
N LEU A 289 -10.34 -10.47 -8.50
CA LEU A 289 -9.07 -10.32 -7.82
C LEU A 289 -9.10 -11.00 -6.45
N LEU A 290 -10.16 -10.75 -5.67
CA LEU A 290 -10.33 -11.32 -4.34
C LEU A 290 -10.40 -12.86 -4.38
N GLU A 291 -11.10 -13.44 -5.35
CA GLU A 291 -11.16 -14.88 -5.58
C GLU A 291 -9.79 -15.46 -5.95
N THR A 292 -9.03 -14.73 -6.78
CA THR A 292 -7.68 -15.15 -7.19
C THR A 292 -6.71 -15.16 -6.02
N LEU A 293 -6.78 -14.17 -5.14
CA LEU A 293 -5.88 -14.04 -3.99
C LEU A 293 -6.25 -14.94 -2.81
N ARG A 294 -7.47 -15.49 -2.76
CA ARG A 294 -7.91 -16.45 -1.73
C ARG A 294 -7.44 -17.89 -1.98
N ARG A 295 -6.96 -18.20 -3.17
CA ARG A 295 -6.46 -19.53 -3.57
C ARG A 295 -5.03 -19.73 -3.10
#